data_fed4be664f54b426d3bf4d3483464a7e
#
_entry.id   fed4be664f54b426d3bf4d3483464a7e
#
_cell.length_a   1.000
_cell.length_b   1.000
_cell.length_c   1.000
_cell.angle_alpha   90.00
_cell.angle_beta   90.00
_cell.angle_gamma   90.00
#
_symmetry.space_group_name_H-M   'P 1'
#
loop_
_entity.id
_entity.type
_entity.pdbx_description
1 polymer ?
#
loop_
_entity_poly.entity_id
_entity_poly.type
_entity_poly.pdbx_seq_one_letter_code
_entity_poly.pdbx_strand_id
1 'polypeptide(L)'
;ASLCPVTNWISMVGTTDISAWTFEWFDKPFWEDPTNWLDRSPIMRTGYIKTPTLFMTGVLDIRTPMAQTEEMYIALKEAGVDTVLVRMNEEWHGTGRRKPTNWFRTYGYLSEWYEKYSK
;
A
#
# COMPACT_ATOMS: atom_id res chain seq x y z
N ALA A 1 -8.64 0.84 6.72
CA ALA A 1 -7.30 0.24 6.72
C ALA A 1 -6.98 -0.30 5.34
N SER A 2 -5.70 -0.31 4.98
CA SER A 2 -5.19 -0.84 3.70
C SER A 2 -3.96 -1.72 3.97
N LEU A 3 -4.04 -2.96 3.52
CA LEU A 3 -3.02 -3.99 3.77
C LEU A 3 -2.35 -4.37 2.45
N CYS A 4 -1.02 -4.28 2.41
CA CYS A 4 -0.20 -4.58 1.23
C CYS A 4 -0.75 -3.91 -0.06
N PRO A 5 -1.01 -2.60 -0.06
CA PRO A 5 -1.63 -1.92 -1.20
C PRO A 5 -0.70 -1.79 -2.39
N VAL A 6 -1.28 -1.70 -3.58
CA VAL A 6 -0.64 -1.07 -4.74
C VAL A 6 -1.13 0.39 -4.78
N THR A 7 -0.22 1.34 -4.77
CA THR A 7 -0.54 2.76 -4.70
C THR A 7 0.01 3.58 -5.85
N ASN A 8 1.08 3.10 -6.48
CA ASN A 8 1.75 3.75 -7.61
C ASN A 8 2.22 2.68 -8.61
N TRP A 9 1.53 2.54 -9.73
CA TRP A 9 1.82 1.50 -10.71
C TRP A 9 3.18 1.67 -11.39
N ILE A 10 3.67 2.91 -11.54
CA ILE A 10 4.99 3.16 -12.15
C ILE A 10 6.11 2.62 -11.27
N SER A 11 6.09 2.92 -9.96
CA SER A 11 7.09 2.38 -9.04
C SER A 11 6.86 0.89 -8.76
N MET A 12 5.60 0.44 -8.76
CA MET A 12 5.24 -0.97 -8.58
C MET A 12 5.90 -1.86 -9.63
N VAL A 13 5.78 -1.53 -10.91
CA VAL A 13 6.27 -2.39 -12.00
C VAL A 13 7.77 -2.58 -11.97
N GLY A 14 8.53 -1.61 -11.46
CA GLY A 14 9.98 -1.68 -11.35
C GLY A 14 10.51 -2.41 -10.11
N THR A 15 9.64 -2.71 -9.14
CA THR A 15 10.04 -3.23 -7.82
C THR A 15 9.37 -4.53 -7.41
N THR A 16 8.33 -4.96 -8.12
CA THR A 16 7.60 -6.21 -7.86
C THR A 16 8.27 -7.44 -8.45
N ASP A 17 8.05 -8.60 -7.85
CA ASP A 17 8.45 -9.91 -8.39
C ASP A 17 7.59 -10.38 -9.59
N ILE A 18 6.53 -9.63 -9.95
CA ILE A 18 5.60 -9.93 -11.05
C ILE A 18 5.57 -8.84 -12.12
N SER A 19 6.69 -8.21 -12.40
CA SER A 19 6.79 -7.10 -13.37
C SER A 19 6.17 -7.42 -14.72
N ALA A 20 6.48 -8.58 -15.32
CA ALA A 20 5.93 -8.99 -16.61
C ALA A 20 4.40 -9.01 -16.60
N TRP A 21 3.80 -9.67 -15.58
CA TRP A 21 2.35 -9.71 -15.39
C TRP A 21 1.77 -8.29 -15.22
N THR A 22 2.48 -7.41 -14.53
CA THR A 22 2.02 -6.02 -14.34
C THR A 22 1.93 -5.26 -15.67
N PHE A 23 2.90 -5.43 -16.57
CA PHE A 23 2.87 -4.80 -17.89
C PHE A 23 1.70 -5.28 -18.77
N GLU A 24 1.23 -6.51 -18.62
CA GLU A 24 0.08 -7.05 -19.37
C GLU A 24 -1.24 -6.31 -19.10
N TRP A 25 -1.33 -5.57 -17.98
CA TRP A 25 -2.52 -4.79 -17.61
C TRP A 25 -2.61 -3.42 -18.28
N PHE A 26 -1.54 -3.00 -18.99
CA PHE A 26 -1.44 -1.69 -19.60
C PHE A 26 -1.12 -1.83 -21.08
N ASP A 27 -1.84 -1.07 -21.91
CA ASP A 27 -1.69 -1.15 -23.39
C ASP A 27 -0.31 -0.74 -23.87
N LYS A 28 0.33 0.20 -23.15
CA LYS A 28 1.65 0.75 -23.48
C LYS A 28 2.51 0.85 -22.23
N PRO A 29 3.84 0.70 -22.37
CA PRO A 29 4.75 1.00 -21.29
C PRO A 29 4.63 2.47 -20.85
N PHE A 30 4.85 2.74 -19.56
CA PHE A 30 4.69 4.09 -19.00
C PHE A 30 5.63 5.14 -19.61
N TRP A 31 6.77 4.74 -20.18
CA TRP A 31 7.68 5.64 -20.87
C TRP A 31 7.22 6.04 -22.28
N GLU A 32 6.25 5.36 -22.85
CA GLU A 32 5.59 5.73 -24.09
C GLU A 32 4.31 6.52 -23.84
N ASP A 33 3.49 6.05 -22.89
CA ASP A 33 2.27 6.73 -22.46
C ASP A 33 1.98 6.44 -20.96
N PRO A 34 2.24 7.40 -20.07
CA PRO A 34 2.02 7.23 -18.64
C PRO A 34 0.55 7.39 -18.22
N THR A 35 -0.36 7.80 -19.09
CA THR A 35 -1.72 8.22 -18.72
C THR A 35 -2.46 7.15 -17.93
N ASN A 36 -2.59 5.94 -18.48
CA ASN A 36 -3.26 4.84 -17.79
C ASN A 36 -2.58 4.43 -16.47
N TRP A 37 -1.24 4.49 -16.44
CA TRP A 37 -0.46 4.17 -15.24
C TRP A 37 -0.76 5.15 -14.10
N LEU A 38 -0.80 6.44 -14.40
CA LEU A 38 -1.09 7.49 -13.44
C LEU A 38 -2.57 7.46 -13.02
N ASP A 39 -3.49 7.36 -13.96
CA ASP A 39 -4.93 7.34 -13.67
C ASP A 39 -5.35 6.18 -12.76
N ARG A 40 -4.69 5.04 -12.87
CA ARG A 40 -4.93 3.86 -12.04
C ARG A 40 -4.12 3.84 -10.73
N SER A 41 -3.25 4.82 -10.51
CA SER A 41 -2.42 4.94 -9.32
C SER A 41 -3.15 5.72 -8.21
N PRO A 42 -3.55 5.08 -7.09
CA PRO A 42 -4.24 5.76 -5.99
C PRO A 42 -3.52 6.99 -5.45
N ILE A 43 -2.19 7.00 -5.49
CA ILE A 43 -1.37 8.12 -5.00
C ILE A 43 -1.70 9.43 -5.73
N MET A 44 -2.10 9.38 -6.99
CA MET A 44 -2.50 10.54 -7.79
C MET A 44 -3.81 11.18 -7.30
N ARG A 45 -4.55 10.49 -6.43
CA ARG A 45 -5.81 10.95 -5.84
C ARG A 45 -5.66 11.44 -4.40
N THR A 46 -4.44 11.52 -3.87
CA THR A 46 -4.16 11.92 -2.48
C THR A 46 -4.87 13.20 -2.07
N GLY A 47 -4.90 14.21 -2.94
CA GLY A 47 -5.55 15.51 -2.65
C GLY A 47 -7.06 15.43 -2.34
N TYR A 48 -7.73 14.35 -2.73
CA TYR A 48 -9.16 14.13 -2.48
C TYR A 48 -9.42 13.26 -1.23
N ILE A 49 -8.40 12.61 -0.68
CA ILE A 49 -8.54 11.68 0.44
C ILE A 49 -8.60 12.48 1.75
N LYS A 50 -9.65 12.23 2.52
CA LYS A 50 -9.87 12.81 3.86
C LYS A 50 -10.03 11.74 4.93
N THR A 51 -10.22 10.50 4.53
CA THR A 51 -10.46 9.38 5.43
C THR A 51 -9.19 9.01 6.18
N PRO A 52 -9.20 8.98 7.51
CA PRO A 52 -8.10 8.45 8.31
C PRO A 52 -7.71 7.05 7.86
N THR A 53 -6.43 6.82 7.63
CA THR A 53 -5.97 5.58 6.98
C THR A 53 -4.85 4.89 7.75
N LEU A 54 -5.09 3.63 8.11
CA LEU A 54 -4.06 2.71 8.62
C LEU A 54 -3.49 1.88 7.47
N PHE A 55 -2.18 1.91 7.31
CA PHE A 55 -1.44 1.04 6.39
C PHE A 55 -0.71 -0.07 7.14
N MET A 56 -0.72 -1.28 6.59
CA MET A 56 0.11 -2.38 7.07
C MET A 56 0.72 -3.15 5.90
N THR A 57 2.02 -3.42 5.96
CA THR A 57 2.73 -4.20 4.93
C THR A 57 3.85 -5.01 5.56
N GLY A 58 4.09 -6.21 5.05
CA GLY A 58 5.24 -7.02 5.43
C GLY A 58 6.55 -6.39 4.96
N VAL A 59 7.56 -6.34 5.83
CA VAL A 59 8.87 -5.74 5.49
C VAL A 59 9.57 -6.50 4.36
N LEU A 60 9.27 -7.80 4.21
CA LEU A 60 9.83 -8.66 3.17
C LEU A 60 8.90 -8.81 1.95
N ASP A 61 7.88 -7.97 1.82
CA ASP A 61 6.92 -8.04 0.72
C ASP A 61 7.60 -7.60 -0.60
N ILE A 62 7.79 -8.57 -1.49
CA ILE A 62 8.31 -8.34 -2.84
C ILE A 62 7.19 -8.36 -3.90
N ARG A 63 5.96 -8.69 -3.51
CA ARG A 63 4.78 -8.69 -4.39
C ARG A 63 4.20 -7.29 -4.54
N THR A 64 3.87 -6.67 -3.41
CA THR A 64 3.58 -5.23 -3.30
C THR A 64 4.61 -4.62 -2.35
N PRO A 65 5.77 -4.22 -2.88
CA PRO A 65 6.90 -3.82 -2.06
C PRO A 65 6.56 -2.71 -1.06
N MET A 66 7.25 -2.69 0.07
CA MET A 66 7.04 -1.73 1.16
C MET A 66 6.97 -0.28 0.66
N ALA A 67 7.75 0.06 -0.38
CA ALA A 67 7.74 1.38 -1.00
C ALA A 67 6.35 1.84 -1.43
N GLN A 68 5.49 0.93 -1.91
CA GLN A 68 4.10 1.25 -2.28
C GLN A 68 3.32 1.84 -1.11
N THR A 69 3.49 1.24 0.05
CA THR A 69 2.83 1.69 1.28
C THR A 69 3.44 2.98 1.81
N GLU A 70 4.77 3.09 1.76
CA GLU A 70 5.52 4.26 2.22
C GLU A 70 5.22 5.51 1.40
N GLU A 71 5.19 5.40 0.05
CA GLU A 71 4.85 6.51 -0.85
C GLU A 71 3.48 7.09 -0.50
N MET A 72 2.46 6.25 -0.35
CA MET A 72 1.10 6.69 -0.04
C MET A 72 0.98 7.22 1.38
N TYR A 73 1.67 6.60 2.36
CA TYR A 73 1.71 7.09 3.73
C TYR A 73 2.26 8.52 3.80
N ILE A 74 3.41 8.76 3.16
CA ILE A 74 4.02 10.10 3.12
C ILE A 74 3.10 11.10 2.42
N ALA A 75 2.53 10.73 1.27
CA ALA A 75 1.62 11.61 0.53
C ALA A 75 0.38 12.01 1.37
N LEU A 76 -0.20 11.08 2.13
CA LEU A 76 -1.33 11.37 3.02
C LEU A 76 -0.91 12.22 4.23
N LYS A 77 0.28 12.00 4.79
CA LYS A 77 0.81 12.85 5.87
C LYS A 77 0.98 14.29 5.41
N GLU A 78 1.58 14.52 4.25
CA GLU A 78 1.74 15.85 3.65
C GLU A 78 0.39 16.51 3.33
N ALA A 79 -0.62 15.71 2.95
CA ALA A 79 -1.99 16.21 2.74
C ALA A 79 -2.78 16.46 4.04
N GLY A 80 -2.15 16.28 5.22
CA GLY A 80 -2.78 16.51 6.53
C GLY A 80 -3.80 15.44 6.95
N VAL A 81 -3.78 14.27 6.33
CA VAL A 81 -4.67 13.16 6.69
C VAL A 81 -4.09 12.40 7.88
N ASP A 82 -4.93 12.10 8.90
CA ASP A 82 -4.51 11.23 10.00
C ASP A 82 -4.22 9.82 9.47
N THR A 83 -2.96 9.44 9.51
CA THR A 83 -2.52 8.15 8.93
C THR A 83 -1.40 7.54 9.74
N VAL A 84 -1.40 6.21 9.80
CA VAL A 84 -0.41 5.39 10.50
C VAL A 84 0.12 4.33 9.55
N LEU A 85 1.40 4.06 9.63
CA LEU A 85 2.08 2.96 8.92
C LEU A 85 2.62 1.95 9.92
N VAL A 86 2.17 0.70 9.81
CA VAL A 86 2.68 -0.44 10.55
C VAL A 86 3.52 -1.33 9.63
N ARG A 87 4.82 -1.41 9.90
CA ARG A 87 5.74 -2.32 9.23
C ARG A 87 5.74 -3.66 9.95
N MET A 88 5.26 -4.70 9.29
CA MET A 88 5.19 -6.04 9.88
C MET A 88 6.50 -6.79 9.64
N ASN A 89 7.34 -6.83 10.68
CA ASN A 89 8.64 -7.50 10.63
C ASN A 89 8.48 -8.99 10.30
N GLU A 90 9.40 -9.50 9.44
CA GLU A 90 9.48 -10.90 9.02
C GLU A 90 8.24 -11.42 8.26
N GLU A 91 7.34 -10.54 7.81
CA GLU A 91 6.21 -10.88 6.95
C GLU A 91 6.51 -10.56 5.49
N TRP A 92 6.00 -11.41 4.62
CA TRP A 92 5.94 -11.25 3.17
C TRP A 92 4.62 -10.59 2.77
N HIS A 93 4.13 -10.93 1.57
CA HIS A 93 2.83 -10.45 1.12
C HIS A 93 1.70 -11.00 2.00
N GLY A 94 1.09 -10.11 2.78
CA GLY A 94 0.11 -10.44 3.83
C GLY A 94 0.68 -10.31 5.24
N THR A 95 0.04 -9.50 6.06
CA THR A 95 0.57 -8.96 7.32
C THR A 95 0.63 -9.93 8.51
N GLY A 96 0.19 -11.17 8.36
CA GLY A 96 0.16 -12.14 9.44
C GLY A 96 0.13 -13.60 8.95
N ARG A 97 0.61 -13.86 7.75
CA ARG A 97 0.55 -15.22 7.17
C ARG A 97 1.70 -16.11 7.58
N ARG A 98 2.85 -15.52 7.90
CA ARG A 98 4.06 -16.28 8.21
C ARG A 98 4.19 -16.62 9.70
N LYS A 99 3.84 -15.68 10.57
CA LYS A 99 3.94 -15.85 12.01
C LYS A 99 2.59 -15.70 12.69
N PRO A 100 2.14 -16.69 13.51
CA PRO A 100 0.87 -16.59 14.24
C PRO A 100 0.78 -15.34 15.11
N THR A 101 1.89 -14.92 15.75
CA THR A 101 1.94 -13.70 16.55
C THR A 101 1.66 -12.44 15.74
N ASN A 102 2.10 -12.38 14.47
CA ASN A 102 1.82 -11.26 13.60
C ASN A 102 0.36 -11.25 13.11
N TRP A 103 -0.25 -12.43 12.99
CA TRP A 103 -1.68 -12.54 12.73
C TRP A 103 -2.50 -11.87 13.83
N PHE A 104 -2.23 -12.18 15.10
CA PHE A 104 -2.89 -11.52 16.24
C PHE A 104 -2.62 -10.02 16.28
N ARG A 105 -1.37 -9.59 16.02
CA ARG A 105 -1.01 -8.16 15.95
C ARG A 105 -1.78 -7.44 14.85
N THR A 106 -1.93 -8.03 13.67
CA THR A 106 -2.70 -7.45 12.56
C THR A 106 -4.13 -7.14 13.01
N TYR A 107 -4.80 -8.10 13.63
CA TYR A 107 -6.18 -7.87 14.13
C TYR A 107 -6.24 -6.88 15.29
N GLY A 108 -5.24 -6.89 16.18
CA GLY A 108 -5.14 -5.89 17.24
C GLY A 108 -5.08 -4.46 16.69
N TYR A 109 -4.17 -4.18 15.76
CA TYR A 109 -4.07 -2.87 15.10
C TYR A 109 -5.34 -2.48 14.35
N LEU A 110 -5.99 -3.43 13.67
CA LEU A 110 -7.25 -3.18 12.99
C LEU A 110 -8.36 -2.81 13.98
N SER A 111 -8.50 -3.57 15.08
CA SER A 111 -9.50 -3.31 16.11
C SER A 111 -9.33 -1.93 16.71
N GLU A 112 -8.12 -1.61 17.20
CA GLU A 112 -7.79 -0.31 17.78
C GLU A 112 -8.06 0.85 16.80
N TRP A 113 -7.70 0.65 15.52
CA TRP A 113 -7.93 1.67 14.50
C TRP A 113 -9.40 1.92 14.25
N TYR A 114 -10.19 0.87 14.06
CA TYR A 114 -11.62 1.02 13.84
C TYR A 114 -12.38 1.51 15.07
N GLU A 115 -12.01 1.10 16.27
CA GLU A 115 -12.57 1.64 17.51
C GLU A 115 -12.34 3.14 17.65
N LYS A 116 -11.16 3.63 17.26
CA LYS A 116 -10.84 5.07 17.26
C LYS A 116 -11.77 5.88 16.37
N TYR A 117 -12.22 5.33 15.24
CA TYR A 117 -12.99 6.06 14.21
C TYR A 117 -14.43 5.59 14.01
N SER A 118 -14.92 4.66 14.81
CA SER A 118 -16.29 4.12 14.71
C SER A 118 -17.33 4.93 15.51
N LYS A 119 -16.96 6.08 16.04
CA LYS A 119 -17.82 6.95 16.87
C LYS A 119 -18.59 7.96 16.03
#